data_26bd7789a1c6abb015913630a309be67
#
_entry.id   26bd7789a1c6abb015913630a309be67
#
_cell.length_a   1.000
_cell.length_b   1.000
_cell.length_c   1.000
_cell.angle_alpha   90.00
_cell.angle_beta   90.00
_cell.angle_gamma   90.00
#
_symmetry.space_group_name_H-M   'P 1'
#
loop_
_entity.id
_entity.type
_entity.pdbx_description
1 polymer ?
#
loop_
_entity_poly.entity_id
_entity_poly.type
_entity_poly.pdbx_seq_one_letter_code
_entity_poly.pdbx_strand_id
1 'polypeptide(L)'
;MHFNDDIFRLLQEFIDANQDQFSSIEETVEAFMDQHNISPEAEDQWDESEPLLAEEESMLLVRKASRESNRTKQKKMLKQALKLWPDNYEAELLLMDDDLLEQLKTYVTIEKRERAKWLKTDQAGWINWEERHYWTFKGIYAEFLLEGGLLSAAEEQFQDLFAYNDMDNLGARYGLMSIYARTYQWDKAKRLLEQVPEDAHDDMLLVPLICVSVLTQHTDYAYDLMQTLKELNPELGKLFRHEAAPIEMIVKLGHPSNYNLYSLESLCVALYPLIPLLVGAAYLYPWLKHAYKSKAKRLPQTKSATNVIEFPNAQTKPATDPLAGIAVSPREILENIGLTTFAAFEKVTEAEVAKLRGIGPQTMKQLKANQVTFKIGT
;
A
#
# COMPACT_ATOMS: atom_id res chain seq x y z
N MET A 1 -20.56 16.30 -2.86
CA MET A 1 -19.38 16.68 -2.05
C MET A 1 -19.73 17.14 -0.63
N HIS A 2 -20.97 17.53 -0.35
CA HIS A 2 -21.28 18.18 0.92
C HIS A 2 -21.51 17.27 2.12
N PHE A 3 -22.08 16.09 1.98
CA PHE A 3 -22.45 15.30 3.17
C PHE A 3 -21.25 14.64 3.88
N ASN A 4 -20.35 14.00 3.17
CA ASN A 4 -19.17 13.37 3.80
C ASN A 4 -18.12 14.41 4.24
N ASP A 5 -17.88 15.44 3.44
CA ASP A 5 -16.83 16.43 3.73
C ASP A 5 -17.27 17.37 4.85
N ASP A 6 -18.54 17.77 4.89
CA ASP A 6 -19.08 18.55 6.00
C ASP A 6 -19.13 17.73 7.29
N ILE A 7 -19.43 16.43 7.24
CA ILE A 7 -19.39 15.55 8.41
C ILE A 7 -17.96 15.40 8.92
N PHE A 8 -16.96 15.15 8.06
CA PHE A 8 -15.57 15.07 8.49
C PHE A 8 -15.05 16.37 9.06
N ARG A 9 -15.41 17.51 8.46
CA ARG A 9 -15.07 18.81 9.00
C ARG A 9 -15.76 19.06 10.35
N LEU A 10 -17.04 18.77 10.46
CA LEU A 10 -17.80 18.87 11.72
C LEU A 10 -17.27 17.92 12.78
N LEU A 11 -16.89 16.69 12.39
CA LEU A 11 -16.25 15.74 13.29
C LEU A 11 -14.90 16.26 13.78
N GLN A 12 -14.07 16.82 12.91
CA GLN A 12 -12.80 17.41 13.30
C GLN A 12 -13.00 18.60 14.24
N GLU A 13 -13.92 19.51 13.91
CA GLU A 13 -14.29 20.63 14.78
C GLU A 13 -14.83 20.14 16.13
N PHE A 14 -15.61 19.04 16.13
CA PHE A 14 -16.12 18.44 17.35
C PHE A 14 -15.03 17.79 18.19
N ILE A 15 -14.10 17.07 17.58
CA ILE A 15 -12.93 16.49 18.26
C ILE A 15 -12.09 17.61 18.88
N ASP A 16 -11.76 18.64 18.11
CA ASP A 16 -10.94 19.76 18.58
C ASP A 16 -11.60 20.53 19.75
N ALA A 17 -12.94 20.65 19.71
CA ALA A 17 -13.70 21.34 20.75
C ALA A 17 -13.91 20.51 22.03
N ASN A 18 -13.78 19.18 21.96
CA ASN A 18 -14.14 18.27 23.04
C ASN A 18 -13.00 17.34 23.51
N GLN A 19 -11.75 17.61 23.12
CA GLN A 19 -10.57 16.77 23.44
C GLN A 19 -10.44 16.46 24.94
N ASP A 20 -10.87 17.38 25.82
CA ASP A 20 -10.77 17.24 27.27
C ASP A 20 -11.98 16.56 27.92
N GLN A 21 -13.03 16.24 27.16
CA GLN A 21 -14.29 15.72 27.69
C GLN A 21 -14.42 14.19 27.58
N PHE A 22 -13.67 13.57 26.69
CA PHE A 22 -13.73 12.14 26.40
C PHE A 22 -12.39 11.47 26.69
N SER A 23 -12.44 10.19 27.05
CA SER A 23 -11.23 9.43 27.42
C SER A 23 -10.48 8.85 26.22
N SER A 24 -11.12 8.79 25.04
CA SER A 24 -10.52 8.33 23.80
C SER A 24 -11.15 9.00 22.55
N ILE A 25 -10.47 8.91 21.42
CA ILE A 25 -10.99 9.41 20.15
C ILE A 25 -12.23 8.60 19.73
N GLU A 26 -12.25 7.30 19.99
CA GLU A 26 -13.40 6.43 19.68
C GLU A 26 -14.65 6.92 20.43
N GLU A 27 -14.54 7.23 21.70
CA GLU A 27 -15.64 7.77 22.51
C GLU A 27 -16.12 9.13 21.99
N THR A 28 -15.20 9.97 21.55
CA THR A 28 -15.50 11.27 20.93
C THR A 28 -16.26 11.09 19.60
N VAL A 29 -15.84 10.14 18.77
CA VAL A 29 -16.51 9.83 17.50
C VAL A 29 -17.90 9.27 17.74
N GLU A 30 -18.07 8.35 18.70
CA GLU A 30 -19.36 7.77 19.06
C GLU A 30 -20.33 8.84 19.56
N ALA A 31 -19.86 9.75 20.41
CA ALA A 31 -20.65 10.89 20.89
C ALA A 31 -21.04 11.86 19.74
N PHE A 32 -20.15 12.09 18.79
CA PHE A 32 -20.46 12.89 17.59
C PHE A 32 -21.54 12.20 16.74
N MET A 33 -21.39 10.91 16.48
CA MET A 33 -22.36 10.13 15.70
C MET A 33 -23.74 10.15 16.35
N ASP A 34 -23.82 9.95 17.68
CA ASP A 34 -25.07 10.02 18.44
C ASP A 34 -25.69 11.40 18.41
N GLN A 35 -24.88 12.47 18.60
CA GLN A 35 -25.37 13.85 18.59
C GLN A 35 -25.97 14.27 17.25
N HIS A 36 -25.43 13.75 16.15
CA HIS A 36 -25.86 14.09 14.79
C HIS A 36 -26.83 13.05 14.19
N ASN A 37 -27.28 12.04 14.96
CA ASN A 37 -28.11 10.93 14.47
C ASN A 37 -27.53 10.22 13.24
N ILE A 38 -26.20 10.13 13.18
CA ILE A 38 -25.50 9.47 12.06
C ILE A 38 -25.45 7.98 12.37
N SER A 39 -26.25 7.16 11.69
CA SER A 39 -26.11 5.71 11.77
C SER A 39 -25.17 5.23 10.66
N PRO A 40 -24.41 4.15 10.88
CA PRO A 40 -23.58 3.52 9.84
C PRO A 40 -24.38 3.10 8.59
N GLU A 41 -25.69 2.98 8.72
CA GLU A 41 -26.63 2.63 7.63
C GLU A 41 -27.12 3.87 6.84
N ALA A 42 -26.83 5.08 7.32
CA ALA A 42 -27.30 6.34 6.72
C ALA A 42 -26.48 6.79 5.48
N GLU A 43 -25.47 6.02 5.07
CA GLU A 43 -24.64 6.34 3.88
C GLU A 43 -25.44 6.46 2.56
N ASP A 44 -26.69 6.00 2.53
CA ASP A 44 -27.55 6.03 1.33
C ASP A 44 -28.65 7.12 1.33
N GLN A 45 -28.74 7.95 2.37
CA GLN A 45 -29.72 9.04 2.42
C GLN A 45 -29.09 10.37 1.96
N TRP A 46 -29.00 10.55 0.65
CA TRP A 46 -28.77 11.87 0.08
C TRP A 46 -30.02 12.72 0.33
N ASP A 47 -29.85 13.94 0.82
CA ASP A 47 -30.93 14.91 0.84
C ASP A 47 -31.26 15.30 -0.62
N GLU A 48 -32.33 14.73 -1.15
CA GLU A 48 -32.77 14.97 -2.53
C GLU A 48 -33.23 16.44 -2.77
N SER A 49 -33.19 17.26 -1.75
CA SER A 49 -33.70 18.65 -1.80
C SER A 49 -32.71 19.67 -2.37
N GLU A 50 -31.38 19.36 -2.36
CA GLU A 50 -30.37 20.27 -2.94
C GLU A 50 -29.89 19.78 -4.31
N PRO A 51 -29.75 20.72 -5.30
CA PRO A 51 -29.22 20.36 -6.60
C PRO A 51 -27.74 19.92 -6.48
N LEU A 52 -27.44 18.69 -6.89
CA LEU A 52 -26.10 18.15 -6.93
C LEU A 52 -25.20 18.92 -7.89
N LEU A 53 -23.92 19.08 -7.53
CA LEU A 53 -22.91 19.53 -8.48
C LEU A 53 -22.73 18.47 -9.58
N ALA A 54 -22.25 18.86 -10.75
CA ALA A 54 -22.05 17.95 -11.87
C ALA A 54 -21.11 16.78 -11.53
N GLU A 55 -20.12 17.03 -10.68
CA GLU A 55 -19.18 16.00 -10.19
C GLU A 55 -19.89 15.02 -9.25
N GLU A 56 -20.74 15.49 -8.35
CA GLU A 56 -21.51 14.66 -7.42
C GLU A 56 -22.52 13.79 -8.16
N GLU A 57 -23.25 14.36 -9.13
CA GLU A 57 -24.16 13.60 -9.99
C GLU A 57 -23.41 12.54 -10.80
N SER A 58 -22.19 12.86 -11.28
CA SER A 58 -21.32 11.91 -11.96
C SER A 58 -20.91 10.74 -11.05
N MET A 59 -20.48 11.01 -9.82
CA MET A 59 -20.13 9.98 -8.84
C MET A 59 -21.33 9.10 -8.50
N LEU A 60 -22.51 9.70 -8.31
CA LEU A 60 -23.74 8.94 -8.06
C LEU A 60 -24.09 8.00 -9.22
N LEU A 61 -23.89 8.45 -10.47
CA LEU A 61 -24.08 7.61 -11.65
C LEU A 61 -23.09 6.44 -11.69
N VAL A 62 -21.83 6.67 -11.31
CA VAL A 62 -20.82 5.60 -11.21
C VAL A 62 -21.22 4.57 -10.14
N ARG A 63 -21.63 5.01 -8.95
CA ARG A 63 -22.12 4.13 -7.88
C ARG A 63 -23.34 3.31 -8.32
N LYS A 64 -24.30 3.91 -9.03
CA LYS A 64 -25.45 3.19 -9.61
C LYS A 64 -24.99 2.20 -10.69
N ALA A 65 -24.03 2.59 -11.52
CA ALA A 65 -23.51 1.75 -12.58
C ALA A 65 -22.73 0.53 -12.04
N SER A 66 -22.00 0.66 -10.93
CA SER A 66 -21.28 -0.46 -10.32
C SER A 66 -22.21 -1.56 -9.77
N ARG A 67 -23.44 -1.19 -9.40
CA ARG A 67 -24.49 -2.12 -8.92
C ARG A 67 -25.38 -2.67 -10.06
N GLU A 68 -25.27 -2.14 -11.28
CA GLU A 68 -26.09 -2.56 -12.43
C GLU A 68 -25.52 -3.80 -13.11
N SER A 69 -26.29 -4.87 -13.15
CA SER A 69 -25.91 -6.14 -13.78
C SER A 69 -25.98 -6.11 -15.31
N ASN A 70 -26.81 -5.24 -15.88
CA ASN A 70 -26.96 -5.10 -17.33
C ASN A 70 -25.84 -4.23 -17.91
N ARG A 71 -24.87 -4.84 -18.57
CA ARG A 71 -23.69 -4.16 -19.15
C ARG A 71 -24.02 -2.99 -20.09
N THR A 72 -25.12 -3.08 -20.85
CA THR A 72 -25.54 -1.98 -21.74
C THR A 72 -26.04 -0.78 -20.95
N LYS A 73 -26.84 -1.00 -19.92
CA LYS A 73 -27.31 0.07 -19.03
C LYS A 73 -26.14 0.66 -18.25
N GLN A 74 -25.28 -0.18 -17.71
CA GLN A 74 -24.06 0.22 -17.03
C GLN A 74 -23.21 1.17 -17.90
N LYS A 75 -22.84 0.73 -19.13
CA LYS A 75 -22.07 1.56 -20.08
C LYS A 75 -22.78 2.89 -20.39
N LYS A 76 -24.13 2.91 -20.45
CA LYS A 76 -24.88 4.14 -20.69
C LYS A 76 -24.75 5.12 -19.50
N MET A 77 -24.88 4.64 -18.27
CA MET A 77 -24.71 5.43 -17.05
C MET A 77 -23.28 6.01 -16.94
N LEU A 78 -22.26 5.20 -17.17
CA LEU A 78 -20.87 5.63 -17.13
C LEU A 78 -20.55 6.68 -18.19
N LYS A 79 -21.07 6.53 -19.41
CA LYS A 79 -20.97 7.56 -20.46
C LYS A 79 -21.70 8.86 -20.10
N GLN A 80 -22.78 8.78 -19.34
CA GLN A 80 -23.49 9.95 -18.82
C GLN A 80 -22.66 10.59 -17.71
N ALA A 81 -22.07 9.82 -16.82
CA ALA A 81 -21.17 10.32 -15.78
C ALA A 81 -20.01 11.12 -16.38
N LEU A 82 -19.35 10.60 -17.43
CA LEU A 82 -18.25 11.30 -18.13
C LEU A 82 -18.71 12.55 -18.90
N LYS A 83 -19.99 12.70 -19.24
CA LYS A 83 -20.52 13.96 -19.80
C LYS A 83 -20.65 15.04 -18.75
N LEU A 84 -20.98 14.66 -17.52
CA LEU A 84 -21.12 15.58 -16.39
C LEU A 84 -19.74 15.95 -15.84
N TRP A 85 -18.89 14.97 -15.66
CA TRP A 85 -17.51 15.15 -15.18
C TRP A 85 -16.54 14.34 -16.05
N PRO A 86 -15.93 14.98 -17.08
CA PRO A 86 -15.03 14.31 -18.02
C PRO A 86 -13.81 13.66 -17.40
N ASP A 87 -13.36 14.17 -16.24
CA ASP A 87 -12.18 13.67 -15.51
C ASP A 87 -12.52 12.62 -14.45
N ASN A 88 -13.74 12.08 -14.44
CA ASN A 88 -14.12 11.01 -13.52
C ASN A 88 -13.42 9.71 -13.89
N TYR A 89 -12.25 9.45 -13.27
CA TYR A 89 -11.43 8.26 -13.56
C TYR A 89 -12.16 6.95 -13.22
N GLU A 90 -13.04 6.93 -12.22
CA GLU A 90 -13.78 5.71 -11.87
C GLU A 90 -14.70 5.28 -13.03
N ALA A 91 -15.35 6.26 -13.68
CA ALA A 91 -16.14 5.99 -14.87
C ALA A 91 -15.26 5.53 -16.05
N GLU A 92 -14.07 6.11 -16.22
CA GLU A 92 -13.11 5.70 -17.25
C GLU A 92 -12.66 4.26 -17.02
N LEU A 93 -12.25 3.91 -15.79
CA LEU A 93 -11.80 2.57 -15.41
C LEU A 93 -12.90 1.51 -15.60
N LEU A 94 -14.15 1.80 -15.19
CA LEU A 94 -15.27 0.88 -15.36
C LEU A 94 -15.72 0.71 -16.81
N LEU A 95 -15.36 1.62 -17.71
CA LEU A 95 -15.64 1.53 -19.16
C LEU A 95 -14.56 0.77 -19.93
N MET A 96 -13.40 0.52 -19.34
CA MET A 96 -12.34 -0.22 -20.00
C MET A 96 -12.81 -1.62 -20.44
N ASP A 97 -12.26 -2.07 -21.53
CA ASP A 97 -12.39 -3.46 -22.00
C ASP A 97 -11.23 -4.30 -21.40
N ASP A 98 -11.27 -5.64 -21.60
CA ASP A 98 -10.35 -6.59 -20.99
C ASP A 98 -8.94 -6.64 -21.65
N ASP A 99 -8.57 -5.65 -22.48
CA ASP A 99 -7.24 -5.56 -23.07
C ASP A 99 -6.27 -4.88 -22.11
N LEU A 100 -5.39 -5.65 -21.51
CA LEU A 100 -4.43 -5.19 -20.50
C LEU A 100 -3.50 -4.07 -21.01
N LEU A 101 -3.14 -4.07 -22.29
CA LEU A 101 -2.27 -3.02 -22.85
C LEU A 101 -3.01 -1.70 -22.99
N GLU A 102 -4.27 -1.74 -23.43
CA GLU A 102 -5.12 -0.54 -23.49
C GLU A 102 -5.49 -0.06 -22.09
N GLN A 103 -5.72 -0.95 -21.14
CA GLN A 103 -5.91 -0.61 -19.74
C GLN A 103 -4.68 0.14 -19.18
N LEU A 104 -3.47 -0.37 -19.39
CA LEU A 104 -2.24 0.28 -18.95
C LEU A 104 -2.11 1.70 -19.54
N LYS A 105 -2.41 1.90 -20.82
CA LYS A 105 -2.39 3.24 -21.44
C LYS A 105 -3.39 4.19 -20.77
N THR A 106 -4.57 3.67 -20.43
CA THR A 106 -5.60 4.44 -19.73
C THR A 106 -5.11 4.84 -18.33
N TYR A 107 -4.58 3.91 -17.55
CA TYR A 107 -4.00 4.20 -16.23
C TYR A 107 -2.89 5.26 -16.29
N VAL A 108 -1.95 5.12 -17.23
CA VAL A 108 -0.87 6.10 -17.42
C VAL A 108 -1.41 7.48 -17.80
N THR A 109 -2.46 7.54 -18.60
CA THR A 109 -3.10 8.80 -19.00
C THR A 109 -3.79 9.49 -17.81
N ILE A 110 -4.52 8.72 -17.02
CA ILE A 110 -5.18 9.21 -15.81
C ILE A 110 -4.13 9.67 -14.79
N GLU A 111 -3.09 8.86 -14.54
CA GLU A 111 -2.00 9.21 -13.61
C GLU A 111 -1.38 10.57 -13.98
N LYS A 112 -1.04 10.77 -15.24
CA LYS A 112 -0.47 12.02 -15.72
C LYS A 112 -1.40 13.21 -15.48
N ARG A 113 -2.71 13.03 -15.69
CA ARG A 113 -3.71 14.08 -15.50
C ARG A 113 -3.92 14.39 -14.02
N GLU A 114 -4.18 13.38 -13.21
CA GLU A 114 -4.49 13.54 -11.78
C GLU A 114 -3.24 14.03 -11.01
N ARG A 115 -2.06 13.55 -11.36
CA ARG A 115 -0.81 14.05 -10.81
C ARG A 115 -0.59 15.53 -11.12
N ALA A 116 -0.91 15.97 -12.33
CA ALA A 116 -0.79 17.39 -12.71
C ALA A 116 -1.77 18.29 -11.93
N LYS A 117 -2.91 17.75 -11.47
CA LYS A 117 -3.83 18.45 -10.56
C LYS A 117 -3.24 18.48 -9.14
N TRP A 118 -2.82 17.34 -8.62
CA TRP A 118 -2.23 17.21 -7.30
C TRP A 118 -0.99 18.11 -7.11
N LEU A 119 -0.13 18.26 -8.11
CA LEU A 119 1.04 19.16 -8.04
C LEU A 119 0.68 20.64 -7.84
N LYS A 120 -0.59 21.03 -8.00
CA LYS A 120 -1.09 22.39 -7.75
C LYS A 120 -1.68 22.56 -6.36
N THR A 121 -1.88 21.47 -5.62
CA THR A 121 -2.36 21.49 -4.24
C THR A 121 -1.22 21.75 -3.26
N ASP A 122 -1.53 21.68 -1.96
CA ASP A 122 -0.55 21.84 -0.91
C ASP A 122 0.41 20.67 -0.73
N GLN A 123 0.15 19.55 -1.41
CA GLN A 123 0.93 18.31 -1.34
C GLN A 123 1.10 17.80 0.09
N ALA A 124 0.05 17.95 0.89
CA ALA A 124 0.00 17.51 2.27
C ALA A 124 -0.24 15.99 2.41
N GLY A 125 -0.57 15.32 1.30
CA GLY A 125 -0.83 13.87 1.26
C GLY A 125 -2.24 13.52 1.71
N TRP A 126 -2.40 12.34 2.27
CA TRP A 126 -3.70 11.78 2.64
C TRP A 126 -4.48 12.63 3.66
N ILE A 127 -3.80 13.40 4.49
CA ILE A 127 -4.44 14.29 5.47
C ILE A 127 -5.29 15.37 4.79
N ASN A 128 -4.90 15.81 3.60
CA ASN A 128 -5.69 16.73 2.80
C ASN A 128 -6.77 15.97 2.03
N TRP A 129 -8.03 16.20 2.35
CA TRP A 129 -9.17 15.54 1.72
C TRP A 129 -9.25 15.77 0.20
N GLU A 130 -8.86 16.96 -0.31
CA GLU A 130 -8.84 17.28 -1.74
C GLU A 130 -7.84 16.42 -2.52
N GLU A 131 -6.79 15.93 -1.84
CA GLU A 131 -5.76 15.11 -2.44
C GLU A 131 -6.12 13.61 -2.43
N ARG A 132 -7.07 13.18 -1.58
CA ARG A 132 -7.46 11.77 -1.44
C ARG A 132 -7.93 11.14 -2.73
N HIS A 133 -8.60 11.91 -3.59
CA HIS A 133 -9.02 11.43 -4.91
C HIS A 133 -7.84 10.94 -5.75
N TYR A 134 -6.74 11.70 -5.79
CA TYR A 134 -5.51 11.29 -6.47
C TYR A 134 -4.85 10.07 -5.80
N TRP A 135 -4.75 10.07 -4.47
CA TRP A 135 -4.12 8.97 -3.75
C TRP A 135 -4.92 7.67 -3.85
N THR A 136 -6.25 7.74 -3.86
CA THR A 136 -7.11 6.57 -4.10
C THR A 136 -6.89 6.00 -5.50
N PHE A 137 -6.88 6.87 -6.53
CA PHE A 137 -6.54 6.43 -7.89
C PHE A 137 -5.15 5.78 -7.94
N LYS A 138 -4.16 6.38 -7.29
CA LYS A 138 -2.79 5.86 -7.26
C LYS A 138 -2.71 4.47 -6.62
N GLY A 139 -3.51 4.22 -5.59
CA GLY A 139 -3.66 2.89 -4.98
C GLY A 139 -4.22 1.86 -5.97
N ILE A 140 -5.30 2.20 -6.67
CA ILE A 140 -5.90 1.33 -7.70
C ILE A 140 -4.88 1.05 -8.83
N TYR A 141 -4.12 2.05 -9.24
CA TYR A 141 -3.09 1.89 -10.27
C TYR A 141 -1.94 1.00 -9.79
N ALA A 142 -1.49 1.17 -8.55
CA ALA A 142 -0.45 0.34 -7.95
C ALA A 142 -0.85 -1.14 -7.89
N GLU A 143 -2.09 -1.42 -7.49
CA GLU A 143 -2.65 -2.79 -7.49
C GLU A 143 -2.74 -3.36 -8.90
N PHE A 144 -3.23 -2.62 -9.89
CA PHE A 144 -3.25 -3.04 -11.29
C PHE A 144 -1.84 -3.44 -11.79
N LEU A 145 -0.83 -2.65 -11.46
CA LEU A 145 0.56 -2.95 -11.83
C LEU A 145 1.09 -4.19 -11.11
N LEU A 146 0.76 -4.37 -9.82
CA LEU A 146 1.15 -5.52 -9.02
C LEU A 146 0.54 -6.82 -9.56
N GLU A 147 -0.76 -6.81 -9.86
CA GLU A 147 -1.48 -7.94 -10.45
C GLU A 147 -0.96 -8.26 -11.85
N GLY A 148 -0.68 -7.26 -12.66
CA GLY A 148 -0.06 -7.39 -13.97
C GLY A 148 1.41 -7.84 -13.95
N GLY A 149 2.03 -7.95 -12.77
CA GLY A 149 3.43 -8.35 -12.61
C GLY A 149 4.45 -7.28 -12.99
N LEU A 150 4.03 -6.03 -13.16
CA LEU A 150 4.89 -4.87 -13.44
C LEU A 150 5.51 -4.35 -12.13
N LEU A 151 6.26 -5.22 -11.44
CA LEU A 151 6.65 -5.05 -10.05
C LEU A 151 7.46 -3.80 -9.75
N SER A 152 8.37 -3.39 -10.64
CA SER A 152 9.17 -2.16 -10.43
C SER A 152 8.28 -0.92 -10.48
N ALA A 153 7.34 -0.86 -11.44
CA ALA A 153 6.41 0.24 -11.54
C ALA A 153 5.41 0.25 -10.36
N ALA A 154 4.94 -0.92 -9.92
CA ALA A 154 4.09 -1.04 -8.73
C ALA A 154 4.83 -0.57 -7.47
N GLU A 155 6.11 -0.96 -7.30
CA GLU A 155 6.94 -0.53 -6.16
C GLU A 155 7.03 1.00 -6.08
N GLU A 156 7.23 1.69 -7.21
CA GLU A 156 7.27 3.16 -7.27
C GLU A 156 5.95 3.78 -6.78
N GLN A 157 4.80 3.26 -7.27
CA GLN A 157 3.50 3.79 -6.85
C GLN A 157 3.22 3.54 -5.36
N PHE A 158 3.50 2.34 -4.85
CA PHE A 158 3.32 2.04 -3.43
C PHE A 158 4.29 2.80 -2.53
N GLN A 159 5.52 3.07 -2.97
CA GLN A 159 6.45 3.92 -2.21
C GLN A 159 5.94 5.35 -2.09
N ASP A 160 5.39 5.92 -3.15
CA ASP A 160 4.76 7.24 -3.10
C ASP A 160 3.57 7.24 -2.13
N LEU A 161 2.67 6.24 -2.23
CA LEU A 161 1.54 6.10 -1.32
C LEU A 161 1.99 6.03 0.14
N PHE A 162 3.01 5.24 0.43
CA PHE A 162 3.55 5.08 1.78
C PHE A 162 4.22 6.36 2.30
N ALA A 163 4.81 7.16 1.41
CA ALA A 163 5.48 8.41 1.76
C ALA A 163 4.51 9.57 2.07
N TYR A 164 3.33 9.60 1.43
CA TYR A 164 2.33 10.66 1.55
C TYR A 164 1.10 10.27 2.38
N ASN A 165 1.12 9.11 3.02
CA ASN A 165 0.04 8.61 3.86
C ASN A 165 0.61 7.99 5.14
N ASP A 166 0.87 8.84 6.15
CA ASP A 166 1.52 8.45 7.41
C ASP A 166 0.77 7.32 8.13
N MET A 167 -0.56 7.27 8.01
CA MET A 167 -1.41 6.22 8.60
C MET A 167 -1.54 4.99 7.71
N ASP A 168 -0.99 5.05 6.49
CA ASP A 168 -1.10 3.99 5.47
C ASP A 168 -2.53 3.45 5.27
N ASN A 169 -3.50 4.36 5.21
CA ASN A 169 -4.94 4.03 5.08
C ASN A 169 -5.26 3.22 3.80
N LEU A 170 -4.38 3.25 2.80
CA LEU A 170 -4.52 2.50 1.55
C LEU A 170 -3.72 1.19 1.55
N GLY A 171 -3.07 0.84 2.66
CA GLY A 171 -2.37 -0.44 2.81
C GLY A 171 -1.15 -0.62 1.90
N ALA A 172 -0.46 0.47 1.55
CA ALA A 172 0.72 0.42 0.67
C ALA A 172 1.82 -0.52 1.20
N ARG A 173 1.93 -0.66 2.53
CA ARG A 173 2.85 -1.62 3.19
C ARG A 173 2.64 -3.06 2.73
N TYR A 174 1.40 -3.46 2.45
CA TYR A 174 1.09 -4.83 2.03
C TYR A 174 1.53 -5.08 0.58
N GLY A 175 1.28 -4.12 -0.31
CA GLY A 175 1.77 -4.15 -1.69
C GLY A 175 3.30 -4.20 -1.73
N LEU A 176 3.97 -3.32 -0.98
CA LEU A 176 5.44 -3.30 -0.86
C LEU A 176 6.00 -4.62 -0.32
N MET A 177 5.41 -5.18 0.74
CA MET A 177 5.85 -6.44 1.32
C MET A 177 5.75 -7.59 0.31
N SER A 178 4.65 -7.65 -0.44
CA SER A 178 4.43 -8.63 -1.50
C SER A 178 5.44 -8.49 -2.64
N ILE A 179 5.75 -7.26 -3.06
CA ILE A 179 6.75 -6.98 -4.10
C ILE A 179 8.15 -7.39 -3.61
N TYR A 180 8.52 -7.02 -2.39
CA TYR A 180 9.83 -7.39 -1.84
C TYR A 180 9.99 -8.90 -1.72
N ALA A 181 8.92 -9.62 -1.39
CA ALA A 181 8.93 -11.08 -1.40
C ALA A 181 9.11 -11.63 -2.83
N ARG A 182 8.35 -11.15 -3.81
CA ARG A 182 8.42 -11.59 -5.22
C ARG A 182 9.74 -11.26 -5.90
N THR A 183 10.44 -10.23 -5.44
CA THR A 183 11.72 -9.76 -6.00
C THR A 183 12.92 -10.14 -5.16
N TYR A 184 12.74 -11.02 -4.16
CA TYR A 184 13.82 -11.53 -3.27
C TYR A 184 14.56 -10.43 -2.50
N GLN A 185 13.89 -9.31 -2.17
CA GLN A 185 14.49 -8.17 -1.48
C GLN A 185 14.30 -8.28 0.05
N TRP A 186 14.92 -9.28 0.66
CA TRP A 186 14.77 -9.56 2.10
C TRP A 186 15.09 -8.38 3.01
N ASP A 187 16.17 -7.64 2.74
CA ASP A 187 16.55 -6.48 3.55
C ASP A 187 15.51 -5.37 3.53
N LYS A 188 14.82 -5.15 2.38
CA LYS A 188 13.73 -4.18 2.29
C LYS A 188 12.49 -4.68 3.02
N ALA A 189 12.14 -5.95 2.86
CA ALA A 189 11.00 -6.57 3.53
C ALA A 189 11.17 -6.52 5.06
N LYS A 190 12.35 -6.86 5.57
CA LYS A 190 12.66 -6.78 7.00
C LYS A 190 12.58 -5.35 7.53
N ARG A 191 13.19 -4.39 6.82
CA ARG A 191 13.11 -2.97 7.21
C ARG A 191 11.69 -2.42 7.18
N LEU A 192 10.87 -2.84 6.25
CA LEU A 192 9.47 -2.44 6.20
C LEU A 192 8.72 -2.89 7.46
N LEU A 193 8.89 -4.15 7.88
CA LEU A 193 8.29 -4.63 9.14
C LEU A 193 8.77 -3.83 10.36
N GLU A 194 10.06 -3.47 10.41
CA GLU A 194 10.63 -2.63 11.48
C GLU A 194 10.07 -1.20 11.48
N GLN A 195 9.56 -0.70 10.35
CA GLN A 195 8.95 0.63 10.22
C GLN A 195 7.48 0.68 10.67
N VAL A 196 6.81 -0.46 10.72
CA VAL A 196 5.41 -0.61 11.10
C VAL A 196 5.26 -1.58 12.29
N PRO A 197 5.85 -1.27 13.45
CA PRO A 197 5.92 -2.20 14.59
C PRO A 197 4.55 -2.57 15.14
N GLU A 198 3.54 -1.71 14.97
CA GLU A 198 2.17 -1.92 15.42
C GLU A 198 1.50 -3.05 14.63
N ASP A 199 1.86 -3.20 13.37
CA ASP A 199 1.36 -4.23 12.45
C ASP A 199 2.29 -5.46 12.35
N ALA A 200 3.33 -5.53 13.19
CA ALA A 200 4.34 -6.61 13.11
C ALA A 200 3.78 -8.03 13.28
N HIS A 201 2.53 -8.16 13.68
CA HIS A 201 1.83 -9.43 13.87
C HIS A 201 0.76 -9.70 12.78
N ASP A 202 0.66 -8.85 11.77
CA ASP A 202 -0.32 -9.03 10.69
C ASP A 202 0.09 -10.14 9.72
N ASP A 203 -0.83 -11.06 9.41
CA ASP A 203 -0.64 -12.15 8.43
C ASP A 203 -0.15 -11.61 7.08
N MET A 204 -0.65 -10.44 6.66
CA MET A 204 -0.29 -9.77 5.41
C MET A 204 1.17 -9.33 5.32
N LEU A 205 1.83 -9.15 6.45
CA LEU A 205 3.26 -8.82 6.54
C LEU A 205 4.10 -10.06 6.85
N LEU A 206 3.65 -10.89 7.78
CA LEU A 206 4.40 -12.07 8.22
C LEU A 206 4.55 -13.11 7.12
N VAL A 207 3.47 -13.42 6.39
CA VAL A 207 3.49 -14.48 5.36
C VAL A 207 4.46 -14.16 4.23
N PRO A 208 4.45 -12.98 3.58
CA PRO A 208 5.42 -12.65 2.55
C PRO A 208 6.85 -12.58 3.09
N LEU A 209 7.04 -12.06 4.31
CA LEU A 209 8.37 -12.00 4.92
C LEU A 209 8.95 -13.39 5.22
N ILE A 210 8.12 -14.35 5.68
CA ILE A 210 8.51 -15.74 5.80
C ILE A 210 8.94 -16.29 4.44
N CYS A 211 8.13 -16.08 3.40
CA CYS A 211 8.42 -16.58 2.06
C CYS A 211 9.77 -16.07 1.53
N VAL A 212 10.01 -14.76 1.58
CA VAL A 212 11.28 -14.20 1.11
C VAL A 212 12.45 -14.66 1.98
N SER A 213 12.27 -14.77 3.29
CA SER A 213 13.32 -15.26 4.19
C SER A 213 13.75 -16.69 3.85
N VAL A 214 12.81 -17.57 3.51
CA VAL A 214 13.10 -18.92 3.03
C VAL A 214 13.89 -18.90 1.74
N LEU A 215 13.43 -18.12 0.76
CA LEU A 215 13.99 -18.09 -0.60
C LEU A 215 15.37 -17.41 -0.67
N THR A 216 15.68 -16.57 0.31
CA THR A 216 16.98 -15.90 0.46
C THR A 216 17.85 -16.52 1.54
N GLN A 217 17.52 -17.74 2.00
CA GLN A 217 18.29 -18.54 2.95
C GLN A 217 18.39 -17.99 4.39
N HIS A 218 17.53 -17.05 4.77
CA HIS A 218 17.37 -16.58 6.16
C HIS A 218 16.44 -17.51 6.94
N THR A 219 16.73 -18.82 6.90
CA THR A 219 15.81 -19.86 7.36
C THR A 219 15.56 -19.86 8.87
N ASP A 220 16.54 -19.47 9.69
CA ASP A 220 16.36 -19.36 11.14
C ASP A 220 15.33 -18.27 11.46
N TYR A 221 15.45 -17.10 10.81
CA TYR A 221 14.52 -16.00 10.94
C TYR A 221 13.10 -16.38 10.43
N ALA A 222 13.03 -17.05 9.27
CA ALA A 222 11.77 -17.56 8.75
C ALA A 222 11.09 -18.56 9.71
N TYR A 223 11.90 -19.39 10.39
CA TYR A 223 11.39 -20.34 11.37
C TYR A 223 10.78 -19.62 12.58
N ASP A 224 11.47 -18.62 13.13
CA ASP A 224 10.97 -17.83 14.27
C ASP A 224 9.66 -17.12 13.90
N LEU A 225 9.58 -16.49 12.72
CA LEU A 225 8.34 -15.89 12.23
C LEU A 225 7.22 -16.91 12.02
N MET A 226 7.54 -18.12 11.56
CA MET A 226 6.54 -19.21 11.42
C MET A 226 5.98 -19.64 12.77
N GLN A 227 6.79 -19.65 13.84
CA GLN A 227 6.27 -19.96 15.18
C GLN A 227 5.35 -18.83 15.67
N THR A 228 5.72 -17.56 15.45
CA THR A 228 4.86 -16.41 15.76
C THR A 228 3.53 -16.52 15.00
N LEU A 229 3.57 -16.74 13.70
CA LEU A 229 2.36 -16.89 12.87
C LEU A 229 1.47 -18.07 13.35
N LYS A 230 2.09 -19.17 13.78
CA LYS A 230 1.38 -20.33 14.30
C LYS A 230 0.68 -20.07 15.65
N GLU A 231 1.24 -19.21 16.49
CA GLU A 231 0.64 -18.78 17.75
C GLU A 231 -0.52 -17.81 17.49
N LEU A 232 -0.39 -16.92 16.50
CA LEU A 232 -1.37 -15.90 16.17
C LEU A 232 -2.56 -16.44 15.38
N ASN A 233 -2.30 -17.30 14.39
CA ASN A 233 -3.33 -17.76 13.46
C ASN A 233 -3.68 -19.25 13.71
N PRO A 234 -4.78 -19.55 14.42
CA PRO A 234 -5.20 -20.91 14.73
C PRO A 234 -5.61 -21.73 13.49
N GLU A 235 -5.91 -21.06 12.39
CA GLU A 235 -6.34 -21.69 11.15
C GLU A 235 -5.20 -22.03 10.19
N LEU A 236 -3.97 -21.61 10.50
CA LEU A 236 -2.77 -21.88 9.69
C LEU A 236 -2.63 -23.38 9.33
N GLY A 237 -3.04 -24.27 10.24
CA GLY A 237 -3.03 -25.70 9.99
C GLY A 237 -3.91 -26.17 8.86
N LYS A 238 -4.99 -25.43 8.55
CA LYS A 238 -5.89 -25.77 7.42
C LYS A 238 -5.17 -25.61 6.08
N LEU A 239 -4.31 -24.59 5.94
CA LEU A 239 -3.47 -24.37 4.77
C LEU A 239 -2.56 -25.57 4.46
N PHE A 240 -1.98 -26.19 5.51
CA PHE A 240 -1.00 -27.28 5.37
C PHE A 240 -1.58 -28.69 5.35
N ARG A 241 -2.91 -28.85 5.23
CA ARG A 241 -3.55 -30.17 5.02
C ARG A 241 -3.30 -30.72 3.62
N HIS A 242 -3.03 -29.84 2.64
CA HIS A 242 -2.78 -30.21 1.26
C HIS A 242 -1.35 -30.72 1.04
N GLU A 243 -1.13 -31.58 0.07
CA GLU A 243 0.23 -32.07 -0.27
C GLU A 243 1.02 -31.03 -1.05
N ALA A 244 0.37 -30.31 -1.94
CA ALA A 244 0.91 -29.18 -2.68
C ALA A 244 0.26 -27.88 -2.24
N ALA A 245 0.81 -26.75 -2.67
CA ALA A 245 0.24 -25.41 -2.41
C ALA A 245 -1.22 -25.36 -2.92
N PRO A 246 -2.19 -24.99 -2.06
CA PRO A 246 -3.61 -25.05 -2.40
C PRO A 246 -4.04 -23.80 -3.21
N ILE A 247 -3.51 -23.67 -4.42
CA ILE A 247 -3.69 -22.47 -5.27
C ILE A 247 -5.18 -22.15 -5.51
N GLU A 248 -6.01 -23.18 -5.79
CA GLU A 248 -7.45 -22.96 -6.01
C GLU A 248 -8.14 -22.35 -4.77
N MET A 249 -7.77 -22.81 -3.57
CA MET A 249 -8.29 -22.27 -2.34
C MET A 249 -7.82 -20.82 -2.13
N ILE A 250 -6.54 -20.55 -2.41
CA ILE A 250 -5.96 -19.20 -2.29
C ILE A 250 -6.67 -18.24 -3.25
N VAL A 251 -6.87 -18.64 -4.51
CA VAL A 251 -7.61 -17.84 -5.49
C VAL A 251 -9.05 -17.59 -5.05
N LYS A 252 -9.73 -18.61 -4.52
CA LYS A 252 -11.13 -18.50 -4.10
C LYS A 252 -11.33 -17.60 -2.88
N LEU A 253 -10.41 -17.63 -1.92
CA LEU A 253 -10.50 -16.92 -0.64
C LEU A 253 -9.63 -15.66 -0.58
N GLY A 254 -8.80 -15.40 -1.58
CA GLY A 254 -7.82 -14.32 -1.57
C GLY A 254 -8.38 -12.92 -1.92
N HIS A 255 -9.66 -12.83 -2.31
CA HIS A 255 -10.36 -11.56 -2.59
C HIS A 255 -11.72 -11.47 -1.91
N PRO A 256 -11.80 -11.62 -0.59
CA PRO A 256 -13.06 -11.45 0.13
C PRO A 256 -13.41 -9.96 0.23
N SER A 257 -14.71 -9.64 0.30
CA SER A 257 -15.18 -8.28 0.60
C SER A 257 -14.77 -7.85 2.02
N ASN A 258 -14.80 -8.80 2.96
CA ASN A 258 -14.36 -8.63 4.34
C ASN A 258 -13.76 -9.95 4.82
N TYR A 259 -12.79 -9.90 5.70
CA TYR A 259 -12.22 -11.09 6.35
C TYR A 259 -11.85 -10.79 7.81
N ASN A 260 -11.83 -11.82 8.61
CA ASN A 260 -11.36 -11.72 9.99
C ASN A 260 -9.84 -11.87 10.02
N LEU A 261 -9.18 -11.06 10.83
CA LEU A 261 -7.74 -11.23 11.11
C LEU A 261 -7.50 -12.62 11.71
N TYR A 262 -6.33 -13.18 11.44
CA TYR A 262 -5.89 -14.50 11.93
C TYR A 262 -6.83 -15.64 11.54
N SER A 263 -7.44 -15.57 10.38
CA SER A 263 -8.31 -16.57 9.78
C SER A 263 -7.64 -17.27 8.59
N LEU A 264 -8.30 -18.28 8.02
CA LEU A 264 -7.87 -18.89 6.77
C LEU A 264 -7.96 -17.89 5.61
N GLU A 265 -8.98 -17.04 5.63
CA GLU A 265 -9.16 -15.99 4.63
C GLU A 265 -7.99 -14.99 4.67
N SER A 266 -7.57 -14.51 5.86
CA SER A 266 -6.42 -13.58 5.98
C SER A 266 -5.14 -14.19 5.43
N LEU A 267 -4.89 -15.49 5.68
CA LEU A 267 -3.76 -16.21 5.07
C LEU A 267 -3.86 -16.29 3.55
N CYS A 268 -5.06 -16.51 3.02
CA CYS A 268 -5.27 -16.58 1.58
C CYS A 268 -5.09 -15.20 0.92
N VAL A 269 -5.55 -14.13 1.57
CA VAL A 269 -5.31 -12.74 1.14
C VAL A 269 -3.81 -12.46 1.09
N ALA A 270 -3.06 -12.81 2.14
CA ALA A 270 -1.61 -12.63 2.20
C ALA A 270 -0.85 -13.45 1.14
N LEU A 271 -1.36 -14.65 0.81
CA LEU A 271 -0.74 -15.55 -0.16
C LEU A 271 -1.13 -15.26 -1.61
N TYR A 272 -2.25 -14.58 -1.84
CA TYR A 272 -2.76 -14.36 -3.19
C TYR A 272 -1.73 -13.65 -4.11
N PRO A 273 -1.13 -12.53 -3.73
CA PRO A 273 -0.11 -11.86 -4.55
C PRO A 273 1.18 -12.68 -4.68
N LEU A 274 1.36 -13.72 -3.84
CA LEU A 274 2.53 -14.61 -3.83
C LEU A 274 2.33 -15.91 -4.62
N ILE A 275 1.19 -16.10 -5.28
CA ILE A 275 0.95 -17.28 -6.12
C ILE A 275 2.11 -17.55 -7.09
N PRO A 276 2.69 -16.53 -7.79
CA PRO A 276 3.84 -16.77 -8.67
C PRO A 276 5.04 -17.42 -7.96
N LEU A 277 5.28 -17.08 -6.69
CA LEU A 277 6.33 -17.72 -5.87
C LEU A 277 5.96 -19.15 -5.49
N LEU A 278 4.70 -19.38 -5.09
CA LEU A 278 4.23 -20.72 -4.70
C LEU A 278 4.29 -21.71 -5.87
N VAL A 279 4.05 -21.23 -7.09
CA VAL A 279 4.09 -22.02 -8.33
C VAL A 279 5.53 -22.17 -8.82
N GLY A 280 6.33 -21.09 -8.79
CA GLY A 280 7.68 -21.08 -9.36
C GLY A 280 8.76 -21.65 -8.45
N ALA A 281 8.60 -21.56 -7.12
CA ALA A 281 9.57 -22.01 -6.15
C ALA A 281 9.12 -23.32 -5.48
N ALA A 282 9.36 -24.45 -6.12
CA ALA A 282 8.92 -25.77 -5.67
C ALA A 282 9.33 -26.12 -4.23
N TYR A 283 10.41 -25.53 -3.73
CA TYR A 283 10.91 -25.72 -2.37
C TYR A 283 10.08 -25.00 -1.30
N LEU A 284 9.40 -23.89 -1.65
CA LEU A 284 8.79 -22.98 -0.69
C LEU A 284 7.67 -23.65 0.13
N TYR A 285 6.65 -24.17 -0.52
CA TYR A 285 5.51 -24.76 0.20
C TYR A 285 5.87 -25.97 1.05
N PRO A 286 6.67 -26.96 0.56
CA PRO A 286 7.19 -28.02 1.40
C PRO A 286 7.95 -27.53 2.64
N TRP A 287 8.76 -26.48 2.51
CA TRP A 287 9.47 -25.89 3.63
C TRP A 287 8.48 -25.29 4.66
N LEU A 288 7.52 -24.47 4.20
CA LEU A 288 6.50 -23.86 5.07
C LEU A 288 5.73 -24.95 5.85
N LYS A 289 5.29 -25.99 5.15
CA LYS A 289 4.57 -27.13 5.73
C LYS A 289 5.43 -27.88 6.76
N HIS A 290 6.72 -28.05 6.48
CA HIS A 290 7.66 -28.69 7.40
C HIS A 290 7.89 -27.82 8.64
N ALA A 291 8.16 -26.53 8.49
CA ALA A 291 8.36 -25.58 9.58
C ALA A 291 7.15 -25.51 10.52
N TYR A 292 5.93 -25.50 9.94
CA TYR A 292 4.70 -25.58 10.71
C TYR A 292 4.59 -26.84 11.58
N LYS A 293 4.96 -28.00 11.04
CA LYS A 293 4.89 -29.31 11.73
C LYS A 293 6.03 -29.54 12.71
N SER A 294 7.15 -28.90 12.51
CA SER A 294 8.35 -29.10 13.31
C SER A 294 8.17 -28.57 14.73
N LYS A 295 8.62 -29.37 15.71
CA LYS A 295 8.80 -28.95 17.10
C LYS A 295 10.23 -28.51 17.38
N ALA A 296 11.16 -28.71 16.44
CA ALA A 296 12.55 -28.35 16.56
C ALA A 296 12.76 -26.87 16.20
N LYS A 297 13.53 -26.16 17.01
CA LYS A 297 13.88 -24.74 16.78
C LYS A 297 14.76 -24.50 15.53
N ARG A 298 15.27 -25.55 14.89
CA ARG A 298 16.09 -25.42 13.69
C ARG A 298 15.87 -26.59 12.75
N LEU A 299 15.64 -26.23 11.47
CA LEU A 299 15.80 -27.20 10.39
C LEU A 299 17.29 -27.57 10.25
N PRO A 300 17.60 -28.80 9.80
CA PRO A 300 18.98 -29.13 9.48
C PRO A 300 19.47 -28.10 8.44
N GLN A 301 20.42 -27.28 8.85
CA GLN A 301 21.12 -26.46 7.87
C GLN A 301 21.83 -27.42 6.93
N THR A 302 21.58 -27.36 5.65
CA THR A 302 22.53 -27.86 4.68
C THR A 302 23.80 -27.09 4.99
N LYS A 303 24.82 -27.80 5.57
CA LYS A 303 26.14 -27.21 5.65
C LYS A 303 26.44 -26.73 4.26
N SER A 304 26.43 -25.42 4.08
CA SER A 304 26.93 -24.82 2.87
C SER A 304 28.28 -25.42 2.64
N ALA A 305 28.41 -26.21 1.60
CA ALA A 305 29.72 -26.62 1.16
C ALA A 305 30.46 -25.31 0.94
N THR A 306 31.56 -25.14 1.64
CA THR A 306 32.43 -23.98 1.65
C THR A 306 33.14 -23.80 0.29
N ASN A 307 32.35 -23.79 -0.76
CA ASN A 307 32.65 -23.28 -2.09
C ASN A 307 31.55 -22.28 -2.46
N VAL A 308 31.35 -21.34 -1.54
CA VAL A 308 30.84 -20.03 -1.94
C VAL A 308 31.91 -19.52 -2.89
N ILE A 309 31.59 -19.50 -4.20
CA ILE A 309 32.15 -18.46 -5.04
C ILE A 309 31.72 -17.21 -4.29
N GLU A 310 32.62 -16.59 -3.55
CA GLU A 310 32.44 -15.22 -3.08
C GLU A 310 32.26 -14.40 -4.35
N PHE A 311 31.00 -14.23 -4.74
CA PHE A 311 30.65 -13.03 -5.46
C PHE A 311 31.15 -11.93 -4.52
N PRO A 312 32.13 -11.12 -4.94
CA PRO A 312 32.72 -10.13 -4.08
C PRO A 312 31.53 -9.47 -3.39
N ASN A 313 31.50 -9.59 -2.06
CA ASN A 313 30.51 -8.92 -1.24
C ASN A 313 30.17 -7.65 -1.98
N ALA A 314 28.91 -7.44 -2.31
CA ALA A 314 28.47 -6.10 -2.56
C ALA A 314 28.79 -5.38 -1.24
N GLN A 315 30.07 -5.07 -1.05
CA GLN A 315 30.46 -3.98 -0.22
C GLN A 315 29.44 -2.95 -0.61
N THR A 316 28.67 -2.49 0.35
CA THR A 316 27.87 -1.28 0.19
C THR A 316 28.80 -0.30 -0.47
N LYS A 317 28.79 -0.29 -1.82
CA LYS A 317 29.42 0.79 -2.57
C LYS A 317 28.80 2.01 -1.95
N PRO A 318 29.58 2.98 -1.50
CA PRO A 318 29.02 4.22 -1.05
C PRO A 318 27.96 4.59 -2.07
N ALA A 319 26.72 4.85 -1.60
CA ALA A 319 25.58 5.05 -2.47
C ALA A 319 26.03 6.00 -3.57
N THR A 320 26.04 5.54 -4.82
CA THR A 320 26.54 6.33 -5.95
C THR A 320 25.50 7.39 -6.34
N ASP A 321 24.27 7.25 -5.82
CA ASP A 321 23.15 8.16 -6.04
C ASP A 321 22.59 8.56 -4.65
N PRO A 322 22.68 9.85 -4.25
CA PRO A 322 22.13 10.34 -2.98
C PRO A 322 20.61 10.21 -2.92
N LEU A 323 19.94 10.09 -4.07
CA LEU A 323 18.49 9.96 -4.19
C LEU A 323 18.02 8.51 -4.35
N ALA A 324 18.91 7.52 -4.17
CA ALA A 324 18.55 6.11 -4.28
C ALA A 324 17.45 5.75 -3.26
N GLY A 325 16.38 5.10 -3.75
CA GLY A 325 15.26 4.65 -2.90
C GLY A 325 14.35 5.76 -2.37
N ILE A 326 14.50 6.99 -2.85
CA ILE A 326 13.56 8.07 -2.58
C ILE A 326 12.38 7.94 -3.57
N ALA A 327 11.17 8.09 -3.07
CA ALA A 327 9.94 8.08 -3.85
C ALA A 327 9.98 9.11 -4.99
N VAL A 328 9.24 8.85 -6.07
CA VAL A 328 9.34 9.62 -7.33
C VAL A 328 9.09 11.10 -7.10
N SER A 329 8.02 11.47 -6.41
CA SER A 329 7.65 12.88 -6.22
C SER A 329 8.64 13.67 -5.36
N PRO A 330 9.08 13.21 -4.17
CA PRO A 330 10.15 13.86 -3.42
C PRO A 330 11.47 13.91 -4.20
N ARG A 331 11.78 12.88 -4.99
CA ARG A 331 12.97 12.82 -5.83
C ARG A 331 12.96 13.94 -6.87
N GLU A 332 11.86 14.11 -7.60
CA GLU A 332 11.72 15.17 -8.58
C GLU A 332 11.84 16.58 -7.98
N ILE A 333 11.32 16.78 -6.77
CA ILE A 333 11.46 18.04 -6.05
C ILE A 333 12.93 18.34 -5.80
N LEU A 334 13.70 17.35 -5.32
CA LEU A 334 15.13 17.50 -5.06
C LEU A 334 15.91 17.71 -6.36
N GLU A 335 15.57 17.00 -7.43
CA GLU A 335 16.17 17.17 -8.77
C GLU A 335 15.90 18.56 -9.35
N ASN A 336 14.67 19.05 -9.25
CA ASN A 336 14.26 20.38 -9.76
C ASN A 336 15.00 21.54 -9.08
N ILE A 337 15.41 21.37 -7.82
CA ILE A 337 16.21 22.38 -7.09
C ILE A 337 17.73 22.10 -7.16
N GLY A 338 18.13 21.09 -7.94
CA GLY A 338 19.54 20.78 -8.18
C GLY A 338 20.23 19.97 -7.08
N LEU A 339 19.47 19.36 -6.14
CA LEU A 339 20.01 18.50 -5.09
C LEU A 339 20.13 17.04 -5.59
N THR A 340 20.98 16.82 -6.59
CA THR A 340 21.17 15.52 -7.26
C THR A 340 22.49 14.84 -6.91
N THR A 341 23.39 15.50 -6.21
CA THR A 341 24.72 14.97 -5.88
C THR A 341 25.04 15.20 -4.41
N PHE A 342 25.88 14.34 -3.82
CA PHE A 342 26.36 14.51 -2.45
C PHE A 342 26.92 15.89 -2.19
N ALA A 343 27.73 16.41 -3.11
CA ALA A 343 28.31 17.76 -3.02
C ALA A 343 27.26 18.88 -3.07
N ALA A 344 26.10 18.67 -3.65
CA ALA A 344 25.00 19.62 -3.63
C ALA A 344 24.36 19.69 -2.25
N PHE A 345 24.19 18.56 -1.58
CA PHE A 345 23.63 18.48 -0.22
C PHE A 345 24.58 19.08 0.84
N GLU A 346 25.88 19.01 0.66
CA GLU A 346 26.87 19.65 1.56
C GLU A 346 26.75 21.19 1.61
N LYS A 347 26.03 21.79 0.67
CA LYS A 347 25.84 23.24 0.58
C LYS A 347 24.57 23.72 1.30
N VAL A 348 23.67 22.83 1.64
CA VAL A 348 22.39 23.11 2.26
C VAL A 348 22.29 22.44 3.63
N THR A 349 21.59 23.06 4.57
CA THR A 349 21.38 22.47 5.89
C THR A 349 20.25 21.45 5.86
N GLU A 350 20.27 20.50 6.81
CA GLU A 350 19.19 19.54 6.98
C GLU A 350 17.84 20.24 7.17
N ALA A 351 17.81 21.32 7.94
CA ALA A 351 16.59 22.09 8.19
C ALA A 351 16.04 22.80 6.95
N GLU A 352 16.90 23.21 6.02
CA GLU A 352 16.45 23.79 4.74
C GLU A 352 15.80 22.74 3.86
N VAL A 353 16.37 21.55 3.78
CA VAL A 353 15.82 20.45 2.98
C VAL A 353 14.50 19.95 3.59
N ALA A 354 14.44 19.80 4.92
CA ALA A 354 13.22 19.34 5.61
C ALA A 354 12.05 20.34 5.52
N LYS A 355 12.30 21.62 5.22
CA LYS A 355 11.27 22.64 5.00
C LYS A 355 10.75 22.69 3.57
N LEU A 356 11.37 21.98 2.65
CA LEU A 356 10.90 21.91 1.27
C LEU A 356 9.55 21.22 1.24
N ARG A 357 8.60 21.86 0.58
CA ARG A 357 7.25 21.32 0.40
C ARG A 357 7.33 19.99 -0.36
N GLY A 358 6.73 18.94 0.20
CA GLY A 358 6.79 17.58 -0.37
C GLY A 358 8.00 16.75 0.07
N ILE A 359 8.86 17.26 0.96
CA ILE A 359 9.93 16.49 1.60
C ILE A 359 9.52 16.14 3.03
N GLY A 360 9.04 14.93 3.20
CA GLY A 360 8.60 14.42 4.50
C GLY A 360 9.72 13.75 5.31
N PRO A 361 9.40 13.32 6.56
CA PRO A 361 10.35 12.64 7.46
C PRO A 361 10.98 11.39 6.85
N GLN A 362 10.22 10.63 6.06
CA GLN A 362 10.71 9.42 5.38
C GLN A 362 11.78 9.74 4.34
N THR A 363 11.58 10.80 3.54
CA THR A 363 12.58 11.27 2.58
C THR A 363 13.88 11.69 3.29
N MET A 364 13.76 12.41 4.41
CA MET A 364 14.90 12.81 5.21
C MET A 364 15.63 11.59 5.81
N LYS A 365 14.88 10.59 6.27
CA LYS A 365 15.44 9.32 6.75
C LYS A 365 16.18 8.56 5.65
N GLN A 366 15.62 8.53 4.44
CA GLN A 366 16.25 7.88 3.28
C GLN A 366 17.53 8.60 2.82
N LEU A 367 17.51 9.94 2.80
CA LEU A 367 18.73 10.72 2.51
C LEU A 367 19.86 10.41 3.49
N LYS A 368 19.54 10.30 4.79
CA LYS A 368 20.51 9.89 5.82
C LYS A 368 21.00 8.44 5.63
N ALA A 369 20.11 7.53 5.28
CA ALA A 369 20.45 6.14 4.97
C ALA A 369 21.37 6.04 3.75
N ASN A 370 21.22 6.94 2.78
CA ASN A 370 22.09 7.07 1.61
C ASN A 370 23.41 7.78 1.92
N GLN A 371 23.70 8.05 3.20
CA GLN A 371 24.92 8.73 3.67
C GLN A 371 25.06 10.18 3.16
N VAL A 372 23.94 10.85 2.88
CA VAL A 372 23.93 12.26 2.55
C VAL A 372 24.38 13.08 3.76
N THR A 373 25.38 13.93 3.55
CA THR A 373 25.89 14.88 4.55
C THR A 373 25.37 16.28 4.23
N PHE A 374 24.85 16.96 5.25
CA PHE A 374 24.34 18.32 5.13
C PHE A 374 25.33 19.32 5.70
N LYS A 375 25.24 20.56 5.25
CA LYS A 375 25.97 21.67 5.87
C LYS A 375 25.61 21.77 7.36
N ILE A 376 26.63 21.88 8.23
CA ILE A 376 26.41 22.12 9.66
C ILE A 376 25.82 23.53 9.80
N GLY A 377 24.59 23.60 10.34
CA GLY A 377 23.96 24.88 10.65
C GLY A 377 24.75 25.60 11.76
N THR A 378 25.11 26.83 11.55
CA THR A 378 25.69 27.74 12.56
C THR A 378 24.60 28.32 13.41
#